data_3dfa9b99f8175b76f6af9883f10e43da
#
_entry.id   3dfa9b99f8175b76f6af9883f10e43da
#
_cell.length_a   1.000
_cell.length_b   1.000
_cell.length_c   1.000
_cell.angle_alpha   90.00
_cell.angle_beta   90.00
_cell.angle_gamma   90.00
#
_symmetry.space_group_name_H-M   'P 1'
#
loop_
_entity.id
_entity.type
_entity.pdbx_description
1 polymer ?
#
loop_
_entity_poly.entity_id
_entity_poly.type
_entity_poly.pdbx_seq_one_letter_code
_entity_poly.pdbx_strand_id
1 'polypeptide(L)'
;MARTQELFSIGDVAQLFHLSVSSLRHYETIGLLTPEYTDPATGYRYYGPRQFEVLNTIRYLRALDMPLGQIRAFLRNRDVGRIEQLLREQKAAVVRKQAELQRVERKIDNRLRQLHAAQTAELGAIRLVRSPACRVVWMSGALELHNFLDMEPSIRMLERSQAEAVVFLGKVGVGLSAARLAARQFAPYDRAFLVLDDEDAFDGDATVLPETTCAAVCFRGSHPEAPAQYARLMDYLRAHALAPADFSREITMIDYGLTSDPDKFVTEIRIPVTET
;
A
#
# COMPACT_ATOMS: atom_id res chain seq x y z
N MET A 1 19.97 -34.36 52.41
CA MET A 1 18.59 -33.89 52.54
C MET A 1 18.09 -33.53 51.16
N ALA A 2 17.25 -34.39 50.55
CA ALA A 2 16.63 -34.10 49.25
C ALA A 2 15.65 -32.94 49.48
N ARG A 3 15.88 -31.77 48.84
CA ARG A 3 14.91 -30.70 48.74
C ARG A 3 13.70 -31.28 48.02
N THR A 4 12.57 -31.39 48.72
CA THR A 4 11.27 -31.68 48.09
C THR A 4 11.04 -30.62 47.06
N GLN A 5 11.12 -30.98 45.79
CA GLN A 5 10.95 -30.05 44.68
C GLN A 5 9.48 -29.65 44.67
N GLU A 6 9.18 -28.38 44.94
CA GLU A 6 7.82 -27.85 44.92
C GLU A 6 7.25 -27.94 43.50
N LEU A 7 6.20 -28.71 43.32
CA LEU A 7 5.53 -28.91 42.04
C LEU A 7 4.24 -28.10 41.99
N PHE A 8 4.00 -27.46 40.86
CA PHE A 8 2.86 -26.58 40.61
C PHE A 8 1.90 -27.23 39.63
N SER A 9 0.61 -27.13 39.86
CA SER A 9 -0.41 -27.61 38.93
C SER A 9 -0.45 -26.77 37.67
N ILE A 10 -1.04 -27.29 36.59
CA ILE A 10 -1.21 -26.53 35.33
C ILE A 10 -1.99 -25.23 35.55
N GLY A 11 -2.96 -25.22 36.52
CA GLY A 11 -3.71 -24.02 36.88
C GLY A 11 -2.83 -22.95 37.53
N ASP A 12 -1.98 -23.36 38.50
CA ASP A 12 -1.06 -22.45 39.18
C ASP A 12 -0.05 -21.84 38.18
N VAL A 13 0.49 -22.66 37.26
CA VAL A 13 1.41 -22.21 36.23
C VAL A 13 0.69 -21.26 35.25
N ALA A 14 -0.52 -21.55 34.85
CA ALA A 14 -1.32 -20.67 34.00
C ALA A 14 -1.49 -19.27 34.62
N GLN A 15 -1.80 -19.23 35.91
CA GLN A 15 -1.95 -17.99 36.68
C GLN A 15 -0.60 -17.26 36.81
N LEU A 16 0.45 -17.98 37.25
CA LEU A 16 1.77 -17.40 37.50
C LEU A 16 2.40 -16.78 36.24
N PHE A 17 2.21 -17.43 35.08
CA PHE A 17 2.77 -16.99 33.80
C PHE A 17 1.82 -16.16 32.95
N HIS A 18 0.61 -15.87 33.42
CA HIS A 18 -0.45 -15.19 32.67
C HIS A 18 -0.74 -15.87 31.31
N LEU A 19 -0.81 -17.21 31.32
CA LEU A 19 -1.12 -18.02 30.16
C LEU A 19 -2.46 -18.74 30.37
N SER A 20 -3.13 -19.08 29.26
CA SER A 20 -4.28 -19.97 29.36
C SER A 20 -3.84 -21.43 29.56
N VAL A 21 -4.65 -22.22 30.24
CA VAL A 21 -4.42 -23.68 30.35
C VAL A 21 -4.38 -24.34 28.96
N SER A 22 -5.18 -23.82 28.02
CA SER A 22 -5.16 -24.30 26.63
C SER A 22 -3.82 -24.02 25.93
N SER A 23 -3.20 -22.86 26.20
CA SER A 23 -1.85 -22.56 25.67
C SER A 23 -0.80 -23.50 26.22
N LEU A 24 -0.82 -23.80 27.51
CA LEU A 24 0.08 -24.76 28.13
C LEU A 24 -0.08 -26.17 27.55
N ARG A 25 -1.32 -26.63 27.37
CA ARG A 25 -1.61 -27.91 26.70
C ARG A 25 -1.15 -27.91 25.26
N HIS A 26 -1.33 -26.82 24.54
CA HIS A 26 -0.82 -26.69 23.17
C HIS A 26 0.71 -26.79 23.14
N TYR A 27 1.42 -26.12 24.07
CA TYR A 27 2.88 -26.23 24.17
C TYR A 27 3.35 -27.65 24.44
N GLU A 28 2.62 -28.42 25.24
CA GLU A 28 2.89 -29.85 25.42
C GLU A 28 2.68 -30.65 24.15
N THR A 29 1.53 -30.46 23.48
CA THR A 29 1.17 -31.17 22.25
C THR A 29 2.23 -30.99 21.15
N ILE A 30 2.76 -29.78 21.01
CA ILE A 30 3.80 -29.49 20.01
C ILE A 30 5.23 -29.80 20.51
N GLY A 31 5.38 -30.33 21.73
CA GLY A 31 6.68 -30.68 22.31
C GLY A 31 7.57 -29.48 22.64
N LEU A 32 6.95 -28.34 22.98
CA LEU A 32 7.62 -27.12 23.38
C LEU A 32 7.85 -27.07 24.90
N LEU A 33 6.95 -27.66 25.66
CA LEU A 33 6.97 -27.80 27.11
C LEU A 33 6.68 -29.26 27.48
N THR A 34 7.37 -29.80 28.48
CA THR A 34 7.08 -31.11 29.03
C THR A 34 6.87 -30.97 30.54
N PRO A 35 5.78 -31.48 31.11
CA PRO A 35 5.59 -31.44 32.55
C PRO A 35 6.69 -32.22 33.26
N GLU A 36 7.03 -31.81 34.49
CA GLU A 36 8.01 -32.52 35.33
C GLU A 36 7.45 -33.88 35.77
N TYR A 37 6.15 -33.92 36.07
CA TYR A 37 5.42 -35.11 36.48
C TYR A 37 3.99 -35.09 35.96
N THR A 38 3.52 -36.25 35.50
CA THR A 38 2.12 -36.49 35.17
C THR A 38 1.64 -37.62 36.05
N ASP A 39 0.58 -37.37 36.87
CA ASP A 39 -0.02 -38.39 37.71
C ASP A 39 -0.65 -39.48 36.82
N PRO A 40 -0.19 -40.72 36.92
CA PRO A 40 -0.71 -41.80 36.08
C PRO A 40 -2.15 -42.23 36.42
N ALA A 41 -2.62 -41.94 37.63
CA ALA A 41 -3.98 -42.28 38.06
C ALA A 41 -5.01 -41.24 37.60
N THR A 42 -4.65 -39.96 37.62
CA THR A 42 -5.56 -38.84 37.33
C THR A 42 -5.28 -38.10 36.04
N GLY A 43 -4.10 -38.29 35.46
CA GLY A 43 -3.61 -37.53 34.28
C GLY A 43 -3.27 -36.06 34.61
N TYR A 44 -3.25 -35.65 35.89
CA TYR A 44 -2.87 -34.30 36.29
C TYR A 44 -1.38 -34.03 36.02
N ARG A 45 -1.12 -32.83 35.53
CA ARG A 45 0.22 -32.39 35.14
C ARG A 45 0.79 -31.41 36.16
N TYR A 46 2.05 -31.63 36.47
CA TYR A 46 2.80 -30.84 37.45
C TYR A 46 4.10 -30.35 36.85
N TYR A 47 4.50 -29.15 37.18
CA TYR A 47 5.63 -28.44 36.67
C TYR A 47 6.55 -27.95 37.79
N GLY A 48 7.83 -27.98 37.59
CA GLY A 48 8.84 -27.51 38.52
C GLY A 48 9.62 -26.30 38.02
N PRO A 49 10.66 -25.86 38.75
CA PRO A 49 11.47 -24.70 38.41
C PRO A 49 12.13 -24.78 37.03
N ARG A 50 12.46 -25.98 36.54
CA ARG A 50 13.05 -26.16 35.20
C ARG A 50 12.09 -25.78 34.09
N GLN A 51 10.81 -26.08 34.25
CA GLN A 51 9.76 -25.71 33.31
C GLN A 51 9.52 -24.20 33.33
N PHE A 52 9.73 -23.54 34.47
CA PHE A 52 9.62 -22.10 34.58
C PHE A 52 10.66 -21.37 33.72
N GLU A 53 11.90 -21.85 33.71
CA GLU A 53 12.95 -21.33 32.80
C GLU A 53 12.57 -21.52 31.32
N VAL A 54 11.99 -22.67 30.96
CA VAL A 54 11.49 -22.91 29.62
C VAL A 54 10.37 -21.93 29.28
N LEU A 55 9.39 -21.74 30.17
CA LEU A 55 8.29 -20.82 29.98
C LEU A 55 8.74 -19.36 29.87
N ASN A 56 9.70 -18.94 30.70
CA ASN A 56 10.30 -17.61 30.57
C ASN A 56 10.95 -17.41 29.20
N THR A 57 11.71 -18.40 28.74
CA THR A 57 12.34 -18.36 27.40
C THR A 57 11.29 -18.29 26.29
N ILE A 58 10.22 -19.10 26.36
CA ILE A 58 9.12 -19.06 25.40
C ILE A 58 8.48 -17.68 25.39
N ARG A 59 8.13 -17.13 26.54
CA ARG A 59 7.52 -15.80 26.65
C ARG A 59 8.39 -14.70 26.09
N TYR A 60 9.68 -14.72 26.43
CA TYR A 60 10.63 -13.75 25.90
C TYR A 60 10.72 -13.80 24.36
N LEU A 61 10.90 -14.97 23.79
CA LEU A 61 11.01 -15.12 22.35
C LEU A 61 9.67 -14.85 21.61
N ARG A 62 8.54 -15.17 22.23
CA ARG A 62 7.22 -14.80 21.73
C ARG A 62 6.97 -13.28 21.75
N ALA A 63 7.45 -12.58 22.75
CA ALA A 63 7.40 -11.12 22.82
C ALA A 63 8.20 -10.44 21.69
N LEU A 64 9.19 -11.17 21.14
CA LEU A 64 9.93 -10.76 19.95
C LEU A 64 9.27 -11.24 18.62
N ASP A 65 8.02 -11.72 18.69
CA ASP A 65 7.24 -12.23 17.54
C ASP A 65 7.83 -13.48 16.88
N MET A 66 8.68 -14.24 17.63
CA MET A 66 9.30 -15.46 17.10
C MET A 66 8.28 -16.60 16.99
N PRO A 67 8.21 -17.32 15.85
CA PRO A 67 7.32 -18.45 15.66
C PRO A 67 7.62 -19.62 16.61
N LEU A 68 6.57 -20.30 17.12
CA LEU A 68 6.72 -21.43 18.06
C LEU A 68 7.61 -22.55 17.53
N GLY A 69 7.61 -22.81 16.22
CA GLY A 69 8.50 -23.79 15.59
C GLY A 69 9.98 -23.49 15.75
N GLN A 70 10.36 -22.21 15.62
CA GLN A 70 11.75 -21.77 15.84
C GLN A 70 12.15 -21.83 17.31
N ILE A 71 11.24 -21.44 18.22
CA ILE A 71 11.45 -21.55 19.66
C ILE A 71 11.66 -23.02 20.05
N ARG A 72 10.85 -23.93 19.52
CA ARG A 72 11.02 -25.38 19.77
C ARG A 72 12.35 -25.90 19.26
N ALA A 73 12.78 -25.50 18.07
CA ALA A 73 14.07 -25.90 17.51
C ALA A 73 15.23 -25.42 18.40
N PHE A 74 15.15 -24.19 18.93
CA PHE A 74 16.12 -23.65 19.87
C PHE A 74 16.13 -24.42 21.21
N LEU A 75 14.94 -24.66 21.80
CA LEU A 75 14.87 -25.34 23.11
C LEU A 75 15.37 -26.78 23.09
N ARG A 76 15.36 -27.47 21.93
CA ARG A 76 15.90 -28.81 21.77
C ARG A 76 17.42 -28.85 21.75
N ASN A 77 18.06 -27.80 21.23
CA ASN A 77 19.52 -27.70 21.18
C ASN A 77 19.91 -26.26 21.55
N ARG A 78 20.01 -26.01 22.86
CA ARG A 78 20.32 -24.68 23.39
C ARG A 78 21.82 -24.40 23.19
N ASP A 79 22.07 -23.47 22.28
CA ASP A 79 23.41 -22.98 21.98
C ASP A 79 23.37 -21.45 21.83
N VAL A 80 24.40 -20.77 22.37
CA VAL A 80 24.46 -19.30 22.37
C VAL A 80 24.58 -18.75 20.93
N GLY A 81 25.39 -19.40 20.09
CA GLY A 81 25.53 -18.99 18.70
C GLY A 81 24.19 -19.15 17.93
N ARG A 82 23.47 -20.23 18.23
CA ARG A 82 22.15 -20.48 17.61
C ARG A 82 21.12 -19.45 17.99
N ILE A 83 21.02 -19.07 19.27
CA ILE A 83 20.07 -18.04 19.68
C ILE A 83 20.45 -16.67 19.12
N GLU A 84 21.72 -16.35 19.03
CA GLU A 84 22.19 -15.11 18.41
C GLU A 84 21.79 -15.04 16.94
N GLN A 85 21.98 -16.13 16.19
CA GLN A 85 21.55 -16.22 14.80
C GLN A 85 20.04 -16.02 14.67
N LEU A 86 19.23 -16.72 15.47
CA LEU A 86 17.77 -16.59 15.45
C LEU A 86 17.31 -15.17 15.77
N LEU A 87 17.93 -14.50 16.72
CA LEU A 87 17.62 -13.11 17.05
C LEU A 87 17.99 -12.14 15.92
N ARG A 88 19.10 -12.37 15.23
CA ARG A 88 19.48 -11.58 14.04
C ARG A 88 18.49 -11.77 12.89
N GLU A 89 18.08 -13.00 12.62
CA GLU A 89 17.09 -13.34 11.61
C GLU A 89 15.73 -12.68 11.93
N GLN A 90 15.30 -12.75 13.19
CA GLN A 90 14.06 -12.12 13.65
C GLN A 90 14.13 -10.59 13.55
N LYS A 91 15.24 -9.98 13.97
CA LYS A 91 15.46 -8.53 13.78
C LYS A 91 15.35 -8.14 12.32
N ALA A 92 15.98 -8.90 11.42
CA ALA A 92 15.88 -8.62 9.97
C ALA A 92 14.44 -8.74 9.46
N ALA A 93 13.65 -9.72 9.95
CA ALA A 93 12.24 -9.86 9.59
C ALA A 93 11.40 -8.67 10.09
N VAL A 94 11.63 -8.21 11.31
CA VAL A 94 10.96 -7.02 11.88
C VAL A 94 11.28 -5.76 11.07
N VAL A 95 12.55 -5.56 10.71
CA VAL A 95 12.97 -4.40 9.88
C VAL A 95 12.30 -4.43 8.51
N ARG A 96 12.21 -5.60 7.86
CA ARG A 96 11.48 -5.73 6.58
C ARG A 96 10.00 -5.37 6.74
N LYS A 97 9.33 -5.90 7.77
CA LYS A 97 7.92 -5.60 8.06
C LYS A 97 7.69 -4.12 8.36
N GLN A 98 8.62 -3.50 9.09
CA GLN A 98 8.57 -2.05 9.35
C GLN A 98 8.67 -1.23 8.06
N ALA A 99 9.59 -1.58 7.17
CA ALA A 99 9.72 -0.91 5.86
C ALA A 99 8.47 -1.09 4.99
N GLU A 100 7.84 -2.27 5.02
CA GLU A 100 6.58 -2.54 4.33
C GLU A 100 5.44 -1.67 4.88
N LEU A 101 5.27 -1.61 6.20
CA LEU A 101 4.26 -0.77 6.84
C LEU A 101 4.48 0.71 6.55
N GLN A 102 5.72 1.18 6.54
CA GLN A 102 6.04 2.56 6.15
C GLN A 102 5.67 2.86 4.69
N ARG A 103 5.83 1.90 3.78
CA ARG A 103 5.36 2.07 2.39
C ARG A 103 3.83 2.20 2.33
N VAL A 104 3.11 1.36 3.07
CA VAL A 104 1.64 1.43 3.15
C VAL A 104 1.19 2.78 3.73
N GLU A 105 1.81 3.24 4.81
CA GLU A 105 1.55 4.54 5.43
C GLU A 105 1.69 5.68 4.41
N ARG A 106 2.81 5.74 3.66
CA ARG A 106 3.01 6.77 2.62
C ARG A 106 1.96 6.71 1.52
N LYS A 107 1.55 5.50 1.08
CA LYS A 107 0.45 5.34 0.10
C LYS A 107 -0.87 5.93 0.64
N ILE A 108 -1.19 5.68 1.90
CA ILE A 108 -2.38 6.24 2.56
C ILE A 108 -2.27 7.76 2.61
N ASP A 109 -1.14 8.31 3.03
CA ASP A 109 -0.93 9.75 3.11
C ASP A 109 -1.03 10.44 1.74
N ASN A 110 -0.47 9.82 0.70
CA ASN A 110 -0.60 10.31 -0.68
C ASN A 110 -2.07 10.36 -1.09
N ARG A 111 -2.84 9.32 -0.79
CA ARG A 111 -4.25 9.27 -1.13
C ARG A 111 -5.07 10.30 -0.36
N LEU A 112 -4.82 10.46 0.94
CA LEU A 112 -5.47 11.49 1.76
C LEU A 112 -5.19 12.90 1.22
N ARG A 113 -3.95 13.19 0.81
CA ARG A 113 -3.62 14.49 0.20
C ARG A 113 -4.35 14.72 -1.12
N GLN A 114 -4.44 13.71 -1.99
CA GLN A 114 -5.19 13.80 -3.25
C GLN A 114 -6.67 14.05 -3.00
N LEU A 115 -7.29 13.32 -2.07
CA LEU A 115 -8.70 13.49 -1.72
C LEU A 115 -8.96 14.88 -1.14
N HIS A 116 -8.10 15.34 -0.23
CA HIS A 116 -8.23 16.68 0.34
C HIS A 116 -8.10 17.77 -0.75
N ALA A 117 -7.13 17.62 -1.64
CA ALA A 117 -6.97 18.54 -2.77
C ALA A 117 -8.20 18.56 -3.68
N ALA A 118 -8.78 17.39 -3.98
CA ALA A 118 -9.99 17.29 -4.79
C ALA A 118 -11.22 17.93 -4.11
N GLN A 119 -11.37 17.75 -2.79
CA GLN A 119 -12.50 18.29 -2.03
C GLN A 119 -12.40 19.81 -1.80
N THR A 120 -11.19 20.36 -1.73
CA THR A 120 -10.94 21.78 -1.46
C THR A 120 -10.66 22.58 -2.72
N ALA A 121 -10.60 21.92 -3.89
CA ALA A 121 -10.35 22.60 -5.15
C ALA A 121 -11.46 23.61 -5.47
N GLU A 122 -11.05 24.79 -5.90
CA GLU A 122 -11.97 25.77 -6.48
C GLU A 122 -12.38 25.32 -7.88
N LEU A 123 -13.58 24.74 -7.96
CA LEU A 123 -14.05 24.13 -9.18
C LEU A 123 -14.27 25.17 -10.28
N GLY A 124 -13.82 24.88 -11.48
CA GLY A 124 -13.94 25.73 -12.66
C GLY A 124 -12.91 26.88 -12.74
N ALA A 125 -12.11 27.14 -11.69
CA ALA A 125 -11.04 28.12 -11.76
C ALA A 125 -9.82 27.57 -12.51
N ILE A 126 -9.30 28.33 -13.48
CA ILE A 126 -8.06 28.00 -14.19
C ILE A 126 -6.90 28.66 -13.47
N ARG A 127 -5.85 27.90 -13.19
CA ARG A 127 -4.66 28.38 -12.48
C ARG A 127 -3.40 27.86 -13.15
N LEU A 128 -2.31 28.62 -13.07
CA LEU A 128 -0.98 28.11 -13.33
C LEU A 128 -0.45 27.44 -12.06
N VAL A 129 -0.11 26.16 -12.18
CA VAL A 129 0.37 25.33 -11.09
C VAL A 129 1.70 24.68 -11.46
N ARG A 130 2.58 24.49 -10.49
CA ARG A 130 3.79 23.70 -10.66
C ARG A 130 3.45 22.24 -10.44
N SER A 131 3.53 21.42 -11.50
CA SER A 131 3.31 19.98 -11.44
C SER A 131 4.66 19.31 -11.15
N PRO A 132 4.82 18.58 -10.04
CA PRO A 132 6.08 17.91 -9.74
C PRO A 132 6.40 16.84 -10.77
N ALA A 133 7.67 16.43 -10.83
CA ALA A 133 8.07 15.27 -11.58
C ALA A 133 7.29 14.04 -11.11
N CYS A 134 6.88 13.18 -12.05
CA CYS A 134 6.17 11.94 -11.74
C CYS A 134 6.57 10.82 -12.69
N ARG A 135 6.40 9.59 -12.23
CA ARG A 135 6.62 8.39 -13.05
C ARG A 135 5.28 7.97 -13.66
N VAL A 136 5.28 7.65 -14.95
CA VAL A 136 4.10 7.13 -15.64
C VAL A 136 4.44 5.87 -16.42
N VAL A 137 3.46 4.99 -16.51
CA VAL A 137 3.47 3.84 -17.42
C VAL A 137 2.47 4.12 -18.53
N TRP A 138 2.92 4.04 -19.77
CA TRP A 138 2.06 4.22 -20.93
C TRP A 138 1.20 3.00 -21.14
N MET A 139 -0.09 3.23 -21.39
CA MET A 139 -1.02 2.19 -21.76
C MET A 139 -1.08 2.11 -23.28
N SER A 140 -0.88 0.91 -23.84
CA SER A 140 -0.88 0.70 -25.29
C SER A 140 -2.30 0.65 -25.85
N GLY A 141 -2.53 1.37 -26.94
CA GLY A 141 -3.77 1.35 -27.71
C GLY A 141 -4.32 2.77 -27.96
N ALA A 142 -4.90 2.98 -29.15
CA ALA A 142 -5.74 4.16 -29.40
C ALA A 142 -7.04 3.96 -28.59
N LEU A 143 -7.28 4.82 -27.61
CA LEU A 143 -8.43 4.71 -26.72
C LEU A 143 -9.52 5.67 -27.20
N GLU A 144 -10.51 5.15 -27.92
CA GLU A 144 -11.79 5.82 -28.02
C GLU A 144 -12.54 5.59 -26.70
N LEU A 145 -12.26 6.45 -25.73
CA LEU A 145 -12.93 6.38 -24.42
C LEU A 145 -14.33 7.01 -24.54
N HIS A 146 -15.33 6.17 -24.56
CA HIS A 146 -16.72 6.58 -24.43
C HIS A 146 -17.22 6.47 -22.99
N ASN A 147 -16.56 5.61 -22.20
CA ASN A 147 -16.89 5.39 -20.79
C ASN A 147 -15.66 4.81 -20.05
N PHE A 148 -15.75 4.73 -18.71
CA PHE A 148 -14.68 4.19 -17.84
C PHE A 148 -14.31 2.74 -18.18
N LEU A 149 -15.26 1.92 -18.67
CA LEU A 149 -15.02 0.51 -18.96
C LEU A 149 -14.05 0.31 -20.14
N ASP A 150 -13.89 1.32 -21.00
CA ASP A 150 -12.98 1.23 -22.15
C ASP A 150 -11.50 1.18 -21.72
N MET A 151 -11.18 1.61 -20.49
CA MET A 151 -9.83 1.49 -19.89
C MET A 151 -9.58 0.16 -19.18
N GLU A 152 -10.62 -0.57 -18.82
CA GLU A 152 -10.53 -1.78 -18.00
C GLU A 152 -9.61 -2.86 -18.60
N PRO A 153 -9.64 -3.16 -19.93
CA PRO A 153 -8.73 -4.15 -20.51
C PRO A 153 -7.25 -3.79 -20.33
N SER A 154 -6.92 -2.51 -20.48
CA SER A 154 -5.53 -2.02 -20.35
C SER A 154 -5.08 -2.03 -18.89
N ILE A 155 -5.97 -1.70 -17.95
CA ILE A 155 -5.73 -1.80 -16.51
C ILE A 155 -5.46 -3.25 -16.13
N ARG A 156 -6.30 -4.19 -16.57
CA ARG A 156 -6.12 -5.63 -16.29
C ARG A 156 -4.85 -6.21 -16.91
N MET A 157 -4.43 -5.70 -18.06
CA MET A 157 -3.17 -6.11 -18.68
C MET A 157 -1.96 -5.67 -17.83
N LEU A 158 -2.00 -4.45 -17.27
CA LEU A 158 -0.98 -3.97 -16.35
C LEU A 158 -0.96 -4.77 -15.04
N GLU A 159 -2.11 -5.09 -14.46
CA GLU A 159 -2.21 -5.90 -13.23
C GLU A 159 -1.59 -7.29 -13.40
N ARG A 160 -1.77 -7.93 -14.55
CA ARG A 160 -1.23 -9.27 -14.83
C ARG A 160 0.30 -9.31 -14.90
N SER A 161 0.93 -8.19 -15.22
CA SER A 161 2.39 -8.08 -15.31
C SER A 161 3.05 -7.74 -13.97
N GLN A 162 2.29 -7.55 -12.88
CA GLN A 162 2.79 -7.11 -11.59
C GLN A 162 2.63 -8.19 -10.53
N ALA A 163 3.68 -8.39 -9.71
CA ALA A 163 3.67 -9.34 -8.59
C ALA A 163 2.85 -8.84 -7.38
N GLU A 164 2.66 -7.54 -7.25
CA GLU A 164 1.83 -6.90 -6.22
C GLU A 164 0.65 -6.19 -6.88
N ALA A 165 -0.55 -6.33 -6.28
CA ALA A 165 -1.72 -5.60 -6.74
C ALA A 165 -1.49 -4.09 -6.62
N VAL A 166 -1.31 -3.42 -7.76
CA VAL A 166 -1.24 -1.96 -7.81
C VAL A 166 -2.67 -1.44 -7.66
N VAL A 167 -2.91 -0.66 -6.61
CA VAL A 167 -4.23 -0.03 -6.40
C VAL A 167 -4.31 1.19 -7.30
N PHE A 168 -5.11 1.10 -8.35
CA PHE A 168 -5.21 2.11 -9.41
C PHE A 168 -6.12 3.30 -9.10
N LEU A 169 -6.75 3.35 -7.94
CA LEU A 169 -7.71 4.40 -7.58
C LEU A 169 -7.13 5.82 -7.74
N GLY A 170 -7.65 6.56 -8.72
CA GLY A 170 -7.24 7.94 -9.00
C GLY A 170 -5.83 8.09 -9.58
N LYS A 171 -5.28 7.05 -10.20
CA LYS A 171 -3.95 7.06 -10.82
C LYS A 171 -3.98 6.87 -12.34
N VAL A 172 -5.08 6.37 -12.87
CA VAL A 172 -5.27 6.23 -14.32
C VAL A 172 -5.63 7.58 -14.90
N GLY A 173 -4.91 7.98 -15.92
CA GLY A 173 -5.12 9.23 -16.62
C GLY A 173 -5.19 9.04 -18.13
N VAL A 174 -5.82 9.99 -18.78
CA VAL A 174 -5.89 10.13 -20.21
C VAL A 174 -5.38 11.49 -20.63
N GLY A 175 -5.10 11.67 -21.91
CA GLY A 175 -4.62 12.95 -22.37
C GLY A 175 -4.72 13.11 -23.88
N LEU A 176 -4.47 14.34 -24.30
CA LEU A 176 -4.42 14.79 -25.67
C LEU A 176 -3.03 15.33 -25.97
N SER A 177 -2.44 14.93 -27.09
CA SER A 177 -1.17 15.49 -27.55
C SER A 177 -1.25 17.00 -27.78
N ALA A 178 -0.12 17.69 -27.68
CA ALA A 178 -0.04 19.13 -27.97
C ALA A 178 -0.60 19.49 -29.35
N ALA A 179 -0.42 18.64 -30.36
CA ALA A 179 -0.96 18.83 -31.70
C ALA A 179 -2.50 18.83 -31.72
N ARG A 180 -3.14 17.89 -31.00
CA ARG A 180 -4.60 17.83 -30.88
C ARG A 180 -5.15 19.01 -30.08
N LEU A 181 -4.48 19.40 -29.00
CA LEU A 181 -4.84 20.59 -28.22
C LEU A 181 -4.80 21.85 -29.11
N ALA A 182 -3.72 22.05 -29.86
CA ALA A 182 -3.59 23.17 -30.78
C ALA A 182 -4.66 23.18 -31.89
N ALA A 183 -5.00 21.98 -32.40
CA ALA A 183 -6.09 21.81 -33.37
C ALA A 183 -7.50 21.89 -32.75
N ARG A 184 -7.62 22.07 -31.42
CA ARG A 184 -8.88 22.05 -30.66
C ARG A 184 -9.70 20.76 -30.85
N GLN A 185 -9.01 19.64 -31.02
CA GLN A 185 -9.62 18.32 -31.15
C GLN A 185 -9.59 17.62 -29.76
N PHE A 186 -10.66 17.71 -29.01
CA PHE A 186 -10.74 17.26 -27.63
C PHE A 186 -11.30 15.85 -27.47
N ALA A 187 -11.49 15.12 -28.55
CA ALA A 187 -11.86 13.72 -28.62
C ALA A 187 -11.45 13.12 -29.98
N PRO A 188 -11.13 11.80 -30.05
CA PRO A 188 -10.83 10.90 -28.95
C PRO A 188 -9.48 11.20 -28.28
N TYR A 189 -9.21 10.63 -27.11
CA TYR A 189 -7.89 10.72 -26.47
C TYR A 189 -6.87 9.90 -27.25
N ASP A 190 -5.64 10.40 -27.31
CA ASP A 190 -4.51 9.70 -27.97
C ASP A 190 -3.42 9.29 -26.97
N ARG A 191 -3.64 9.53 -25.70
CA ARG A 191 -2.77 9.13 -24.59
C ARG A 191 -3.57 8.51 -23.45
N ALA A 192 -3.06 7.41 -22.90
CA ALA A 192 -3.50 6.86 -21.63
C ALA A 192 -2.29 6.41 -20.82
N PHE A 193 -2.32 6.64 -19.52
CA PHE A 193 -1.19 6.41 -18.65
C PHE A 193 -1.64 6.06 -17.23
N LEU A 194 -0.76 5.36 -16.52
CA LEU A 194 -0.87 5.14 -15.09
C LEU A 194 0.22 5.95 -14.38
N VAL A 195 -0.17 6.74 -13.39
CA VAL A 195 0.79 7.43 -12.51
C VAL A 195 1.27 6.47 -11.43
N LEU A 196 2.60 6.36 -11.29
CA LEU A 196 3.22 5.59 -10.23
C LEU A 196 3.65 6.52 -9.10
N ASP A 197 3.33 6.14 -7.85
CA ASP A 197 3.96 6.75 -6.68
C ASP A 197 5.41 6.23 -6.54
N ASP A 198 6.23 6.91 -5.74
CA ASP A 198 7.62 6.51 -5.49
C ASP A 198 7.70 5.13 -4.81
N GLU A 199 6.66 4.77 -4.05
CA GLU A 199 6.54 3.50 -3.35
C GLU A 199 6.04 2.34 -4.22
N ASP A 200 5.56 2.63 -5.45
CA ASP A 200 5.07 1.58 -6.34
C ASP A 200 6.24 0.85 -6.99
N ALA A 201 6.36 -0.44 -6.65
CA ALA A 201 7.26 -1.35 -7.35
C ALA A 201 6.65 -1.66 -8.72
N PHE A 202 7.38 -1.30 -9.78
CA PHE A 202 7.00 -1.60 -11.15
C PHE A 202 8.21 -2.11 -11.92
N ASP A 203 8.12 -3.36 -12.41
CA ASP A 203 9.23 -4.05 -13.09
C ASP A 203 9.27 -3.79 -14.62
N GLY A 204 8.39 -2.91 -15.12
CA GLY A 204 8.33 -2.55 -16.54
C GLY A 204 8.96 -1.18 -16.86
N ASP A 205 8.85 -0.78 -18.11
CA ASP A 205 9.31 0.53 -18.57
C ASP A 205 8.41 1.64 -18.04
N ALA A 206 8.97 2.51 -17.21
CA ALA A 206 8.32 3.70 -16.71
C ALA A 206 9.02 4.96 -17.25
N THR A 207 8.24 5.92 -17.70
CA THR A 207 8.73 7.22 -18.17
C THR A 207 8.67 8.22 -17.02
N VAL A 208 9.75 8.97 -16.82
CA VAL A 208 9.75 10.10 -15.88
C VAL A 208 9.31 11.35 -16.62
N LEU A 209 8.17 11.91 -16.23
CA LEU A 209 7.72 13.23 -16.66
C LEU A 209 8.40 14.27 -15.77
N PRO A 210 9.09 15.27 -16.33
CA PRO A 210 9.79 16.27 -15.54
C PRO A 210 8.82 17.21 -14.81
N GLU A 211 9.33 17.87 -13.79
CA GLU A 211 8.63 19.00 -13.19
C GLU A 211 8.36 20.09 -14.23
N THR A 212 7.13 20.58 -14.29
CA THR A 212 6.74 21.59 -15.28
C THR A 212 5.63 22.50 -14.76
N THR A 213 5.52 23.68 -15.33
CA THR A 213 4.37 24.56 -15.12
C THR A 213 3.22 24.11 -16.01
N CYS A 214 2.03 23.99 -15.43
CA CYS A 214 0.81 23.59 -16.14
C CYS A 214 -0.30 24.63 -15.91
N ALA A 215 -1.10 24.86 -16.95
CA ALA A 215 -2.44 25.42 -16.75
C ALA A 215 -3.36 24.27 -16.29
N ALA A 216 -4.03 24.46 -15.16
CA ALA A 216 -4.84 23.42 -14.53
C ALA A 216 -6.25 23.92 -14.22
N VAL A 217 -7.21 23.01 -14.34
CA VAL A 217 -8.60 23.21 -13.91
C VAL A 217 -9.09 21.95 -13.23
N CYS A 218 -9.74 22.11 -12.05
CA CYS A 218 -10.55 21.06 -11.44
C CYS A 218 -12.00 21.34 -11.75
N PHE A 219 -12.77 20.32 -12.10
CA PHE A 219 -14.19 20.47 -12.39
C PHE A 219 -14.99 19.29 -11.86
N ARG A 220 -16.29 19.51 -11.70
CA ARG A 220 -17.25 18.46 -11.34
C ARG A 220 -17.63 17.67 -12.58
N GLY A 221 -17.58 16.34 -12.46
CA GLY A 221 -17.83 15.42 -13.57
C GLY A 221 -16.61 14.57 -13.91
N SER A 222 -16.67 13.92 -15.06
CA SER A 222 -15.64 13.01 -15.56
C SER A 222 -15.29 13.30 -17.05
N HIS A 223 -14.83 12.30 -17.79
CA HIS A 223 -14.38 12.47 -19.18
C HIS A 223 -15.42 13.08 -20.16
N PRO A 224 -16.74 12.79 -20.05
CA PRO A 224 -17.73 13.42 -20.93
C PRO A 224 -17.81 14.94 -20.82
N GLU A 225 -17.54 15.51 -19.65
CA GLU A 225 -17.56 16.95 -19.40
C GLU A 225 -16.23 17.64 -19.75
N ALA A 226 -15.16 16.87 -19.96
CA ALA A 226 -13.80 17.37 -20.20
C ALA A 226 -13.64 18.24 -21.46
N PRO A 227 -14.29 17.97 -22.63
CA PRO A 227 -14.15 18.80 -23.84
C PRO A 227 -14.45 20.28 -23.62
N ALA A 228 -15.46 20.61 -22.83
CA ALA A 228 -15.78 22.00 -22.48
C ALA A 228 -14.66 22.66 -21.64
N GLN A 229 -14.03 21.91 -20.76
CA GLN A 229 -12.93 22.41 -19.93
C GLN A 229 -11.65 22.58 -20.76
N TYR A 230 -11.37 21.69 -21.70
CA TYR A 230 -10.28 21.84 -22.64
C TYR A 230 -10.44 23.10 -23.49
N ALA A 231 -11.64 23.37 -23.99
CA ALA A 231 -11.91 24.61 -24.74
C ALA A 231 -11.58 25.85 -23.92
N ARG A 232 -12.02 25.91 -22.64
CA ARG A 232 -11.72 26.99 -21.72
C ARG A 232 -10.23 27.15 -21.43
N LEU A 233 -9.52 26.02 -21.20
CA LEU A 233 -8.07 26.03 -20.99
C LEU A 233 -7.35 26.58 -22.23
N MET A 234 -7.70 26.17 -23.43
CA MET A 234 -7.08 26.67 -24.65
C MET A 234 -7.35 28.17 -24.89
N ASP A 235 -8.54 28.67 -24.52
CA ASP A 235 -8.83 30.10 -24.57
C ASP A 235 -8.01 30.87 -23.53
N TYR A 236 -7.86 30.33 -22.33
CA TYR A 236 -6.99 30.88 -21.30
C TYR A 236 -5.52 30.96 -21.77
N LEU A 237 -4.96 29.88 -22.34
CA LEU A 237 -3.61 29.84 -22.86
C LEU A 237 -3.40 30.94 -23.91
N ARG A 238 -4.32 31.05 -24.85
CA ARG A 238 -4.26 32.11 -25.89
C ARG A 238 -4.25 33.51 -25.27
N ALA A 239 -5.12 33.77 -24.29
CA ALA A 239 -5.22 35.07 -23.65
C ALA A 239 -3.97 35.47 -22.84
N HIS A 240 -3.14 34.48 -22.44
CA HIS A 240 -1.93 34.72 -21.65
C HIS A 240 -0.63 34.48 -22.44
N ALA A 241 -0.68 34.41 -23.77
CA ALA A 241 0.48 34.15 -24.63
C ALA A 241 1.23 32.86 -24.24
N LEU A 242 0.47 31.80 -23.91
CA LEU A 242 0.98 30.47 -23.58
C LEU A 242 0.62 29.46 -24.67
N ALA A 243 1.46 28.45 -24.85
CA ALA A 243 1.21 27.34 -25.75
C ALA A 243 1.33 26.00 -24.99
N PRO A 244 0.58 24.95 -25.43
CA PRO A 244 0.81 23.59 -24.92
C PRO A 244 2.22 23.12 -25.25
N ALA A 245 3.00 22.76 -24.22
CA ALA A 245 4.37 22.29 -24.37
C ALA A 245 4.44 20.77 -24.59
N ASP A 246 3.44 20.03 -24.10
CA ASP A 246 3.37 18.57 -24.14
C ASP A 246 1.89 18.13 -24.06
N PHE A 247 1.65 16.82 -23.93
CA PHE A 247 0.30 16.27 -23.78
C PHE A 247 -0.38 16.71 -22.49
N SER A 248 -1.72 16.80 -22.54
CA SER A 248 -2.52 17.06 -21.34
C SER A 248 -2.58 15.83 -20.43
N ARG A 249 -2.78 16.06 -19.14
CA ARG A 249 -2.99 15.03 -18.13
C ARG A 249 -4.37 15.26 -17.51
N GLU A 250 -5.27 14.35 -17.77
CA GLU A 250 -6.64 14.35 -17.23
C GLU A 250 -6.80 13.14 -16.32
N ILE A 251 -7.13 13.37 -15.05
CA ILE A 251 -7.29 12.35 -14.03
C ILE A 251 -8.56 12.61 -13.25
N THR A 252 -9.46 11.63 -13.19
CA THR A 252 -10.61 11.66 -12.30
C THR A 252 -10.18 11.24 -10.91
N MET A 253 -10.12 12.20 -9.99
CA MET A 253 -9.62 12.01 -8.63
C MET A 253 -10.67 11.38 -7.70
N ILE A 254 -11.95 11.68 -7.93
CA ILE A 254 -13.10 11.10 -7.24
C ILE A 254 -14.03 10.53 -8.31
N ASP A 255 -14.19 9.22 -8.30
CA ASP A 255 -14.93 8.42 -9.28
C ASP A 255 -15.80 7.35 -8.61
N TYR A 256 -16.32 6.40 -9.37
CA TYR A 256 -17.10 5.27 -8.87
C TYR A 256 -16.34 4.38 -7.85
N GLY A 257 -15.03 4.39 -7.83
CA GLY A 257 -14.23 3.69 -6.82
C GLY A 257 -14.35 4.28 -5.42
N LEU A 258 -14.85 5.53 -5.29
CA LEU A 258 -14.95 6.26 -4.04
C LEU A 258 -16.36 6.69 -3.68
N THR A 259 -17.24 6.86 -4.66
CA THR A 259 -18.63 7.29 -4.44
C THR A 259 -19.56 6.69 -5.48
N SER A 260 -20.76 6.33 -5.07
CA SER A 260 -21.82 5.92 -5.99
C SER A 260 -22.59 7.09 -6.61
N ASP A 261 -22.25 8.33 -6.24
CA ASP A 261 -22.93 9.56 -6.65
C ASP A 261 -22.09 10.27 -7.72
N PRO A 262 -22.46 10.22 -9.03
CA PRO A 262 -21.73 10.89 -10.10
C PRO A 262 -21.61 12.41 -9.94
N ASP A 263 -22.54 13.04 -9.24
CA ASP A 263 -22.51 14.48 -8.98
C ASP A 263 -21.35 14.90 -8.06
N LYS A 264 -20.70 13.93 -7.41
CA LYS A 264 -19.52 14.13 -6.57
C LYS A 264 -18.20 13.85 -7.29
N PHE A 265 -18.26 13.45 -8.55
CA PHE A 265 -17.02 13.22 -9.31
C PHE A 265 -16.24 14.52 -9.47
N VAL A 266 -14.92 14.39 -9.35
CA VAL A 266 -13.99 15.51 -9.53
C VAL A 266 -12.87 15.06 -10.44
N THR A 267 -12.70 15.78 -11.53
CA THR A 267 -11.64 15.57 -12.51
C THR A 267 -10.74 16.80 -12.58
N GLU A 268 -9.44 16.55 -12.69
CA GLU A 268 -8.44 17.57 -12.94
C GLU A 268 -7.85 17.41 -14.33
N ILE A 269 -7.75 18.52 -15.07
CA ILE A 269 -6.97 18.61 -16.30
C ILE A 269 -5.78 19.51 -16.06
N ARG A 270 -4.59 19.05 -16.46
CA ARG A 270 -3.35 19.84 -16.50
C ARG A 270 -2.78 19.83 -17.90
N ILE A 271 -2.48 21.00 -18.44
CA ILE A 271 -1.77 21.17 -19.72
C ILE A 271 -0.42 21.79 -19.42
N PRO A 272 0.72 21.07 -19.66
CA PRO A 272 2.04 21.66 -19.59
C PRO A 272 2.14 22.85 -20.55
N VAL A 273 2.73 23.95 -20.10
CA VAL A 273 2.78 25.20 -20.89
C VAL A 273 4.20 25.72 -21.05
N THR A 274 4.39 26.40 -22.16
CA THR A 274 5.57 27.24 -22.45
C THR A 274 5.11 28.61 -22.90
N GLU A 275 5.95 29.63 -22.76
CA GLU A 275 5.71 30.95 -23.35
C GLU A 275 5.76 30.82 -24.88
N THR A 276 4.91 31.60 -25.57
CA THR A 276 4.77 31.56 -27.02
C THR A 276 5.84 32.45 -27.67
#